data_c58031c7ecf8e3417c8945b9851f34c4
#
_entry.id   c58031c7ecf8e3417c8945b9851f34c4
#
_cell.length_a   1.000
_cell.length_b   1.000
_cell.length_c   1.000
_cell.angle_alpha   90.00
_cell.angle_beta   90.00
_cell.angle_gamma   90.00
#
_symmetry.space_group_name_H-M   'P 1'
#
loop_
_entity.id
_entity.type
_entity.pdbx_description
1 polymer ?
#
loop_
_entity_poly.entity_id
_entity_poly.type
_entity_poly.pdbx_seq_one_letter_code
_entity_poly.pdbx_strand_id
1 'polypeptide(L)'
;MKFDRDKFWTEYENQFGHPPHGPEKAATEQLLGFMENDPQLARLEWAAYLLGTIRNEVGSDMLPIKEIKAKPNSDVWIKWQSKYWGTGFYGRGYSQLTGEGNYRQFGKILGMDLVKSPDLVLQPEVGYKILATGCVQGLFRGRTKAQGGGRFKLSDFLTATKKDYVSARQIVNGISGAAFQHALREAGYSSKYEACLRAASVN
;
A
#
# COMPACT_ATOMS: atom_id res chain seq x y z
N MET A 1 -4.59 -13.58 -11.78
CA MET A 1 -4.36 -14.64 -10.75
C MET A 1 -5.68 -14.95 -10.06
N LYS A 2 -5.87 -16.14 -9.49
CA LYS A 2 -7.05 -16.53 -8.72
C LYS A 2 -6.62 -17.23 -7.44
N PHE A 3 -7.40 -17.10 -6.37
CA PHE A 3 -7.05 -17.60 -5.04
C PHE A 3 -8.18 -18.39 -4.41
N ASP A 4 -7.85 -19.59 -3.92
CA ASP A 4 -8.68 -20.41 -3.05
C ASP A 4 -8.70 -19.76 -1.64
N ARG A 5 -9.87 -19.32 -1.20
CA ARG A 5 -10.02 -18.59 0.06
C ARG A 5 -9.75 -19.47 1.28
N ASP A 6 -10.15 -20.73 1.26
CA ASP A 6 -9.96 -21.64 2.39
C ASP A 6 -8.47 -21.93 2.60
N LYS A 7 -7.73 -22.17 1.51
CA LYS A 7 -6.29 -22.35 1.58
C LYS A 7 -5.57 -21.07 2.01
N PHE A 8 -6.03 -19.90 1.55
CA PHE A 8 -5.47 -18.62 1.97
C PHE A 8 -5.58 -18.45 3.49
N TRP A 9 -6.78 -18.67 4.05
CA TRP A 9 -7.01 -18.46 5.48
C TRP A 9 -6.35 -19.53 6.35
N THR A 10 -6.28 -20.78 5.89
CA THR A 10 -5.51 -21.82 6.57
C THR A 10 -4.04 -21.42 6.68
N GLU A 11 -3.43 -20.97 5.59
CA GLU A 11 -2.04 -20.54 5.61
C GLU A 11 -1.85 -19.22 6.37
N TYR A 12 -2.85 -18.31 6.35
CA TYR A 12 -2.83 -17.12 7.17
C TYR A 12 -2.67 -17.44 8.66
N GLU A 13 -3.45 -18.37 9.19
CA GLU A 13 -3.33 -18.79 10.60
C GLU A 13 -1.95 -19.36 10.91
N ASN A 14 -1.37 -20.14 10.01
CA ASN A 14 0.00 -20.65 10.14
C ASN A 14 1.03 -19.52 10.20
N GLN A 15 0.91 -18.52 9.34
CA GLN A 15 1.89 -17.44 9.22
C GLN A 15 1.75 -16.38 10.32
N PHE A 16 0.53 -16.03 10.71
CA PHE A 16 0.26 -14.98 11.69
C PHE A 16 0.10 -15.51 13.13
N GLY A 17 -0.14 -16.82 13.30
CA GLY A 17 -0.29 -17.48 14.61
C GLY A 17 -1.66 -17.25 15.26
N HIS A 18 -2.62 -16.71 14.55
CA HIS A 18 -3.99 -16.47 14.99
C HIS A 18 -4.93 -16.39 13.79
N PRO A 19 -6.22 -16.71 13.95
CA PRO A 19 -7.21 -16.48 12.91
C PRO A 19 -7.41 -14.97 12.68
N PRO A 20 -7.87 -14.56 11.49
CA PRO A 20 -8.21 -13.17 11.24
C PRO A 20 -9.42 -12.74 12.06
N HIS A 21 -9.44 -11.52 12.58
CA HIS A 21 -10.68 -10.97 13.15
C HIS A 21 -11.65 -10.52 12.03
N GLY A 22 -12.92 -10.30 12.36
CA GLY A 22 -13.98 -10.08 11.38
C GLY A 22 -13.70 -8.96 10.36
N PRO A 23 -13.35 -7.72 10.78
CA PRO A 23 -12.99 -6.64 9.86
C PRO A 23 -11.82 -6.97 8.96
N GLU A 24 -10.75 -7.54 9.49
CA GLU A 24 -9.57 -7.95 8.74
C GLU A 24 -9.91 -8.95 7.64
N LYS A 25 -10.69 -9.99 7.99
CA LYS A 25 -11.11 -11.01 7.03
C LYS A 25 -11.89 -10.37 5.89
N ALA A 26 -12.92 -9.59 6.20
CA ALA A 26 -13.78 -8.96 5.21
C ALA A 26 -13.01 -8.01 4.27
N ALA A 27 -12.13 -7.18 4.83
CA ALA A 27 -11.33 -6.24 4.04
C ALA A 27 -10.30 -6.98 3.16
N THR A 28 -9.64 -8.01 3.69
CA THR A 28 -8.68 -8.81 2.92
C THR A 28 -9.36 -9.57 1.79
N GLU A 29 -10.55 -10.16 2.02
CA GLU A 29 -11.36 -10.80 0.97
C GLU A 29 -11.66 -9.83 -0.18
N GLN A 30 -12.03 -8.59 0.17
CA GLN A 30 -12.29 -7.55 -0.83
C GLN A 30 -11.02 -7.19 -1.62
N LEU A 31 -9.88 -7.05 -0.93
CA LEU A 31 -8.58 -6.78 -1.57
C LEU A 31 -8.16 -7.92 -2.50
N LEU A 32 -8.32 -9.16 -2.08
CA LEU A 32 -8.07 -10.32 -2.95
C LEU A 32 -8.94 -10.29 -4.21
N GLY A 33 -10.22 -9.94 -4.06
CA GLY A 33 -11.13 -9.76 -5.19
C GLY A 33 -10.67 -8.68 -6.17
N PHE A 34 -10.15 -7.55 -5.68
CA PHE A 34 -9.58 -6.51 -6.55
C PHE A 34 -8.32 -7.02 -7.27
N MET A 35 -7.43 -7.70 -6.55
CA MET A 35 -6.19 -8.23 -7.11
C MET A 35 -6.43 -9.29 -8.20
N GLU A 36 -7.43 -10.13 -8.02
CA GLU A 36 -7.83 -11.15 -9.01
C GLU A 36 -8.29 -10.56 -10.34
N ASN A 37 -8.79 -9.34 -10.32
CA ASN A 37 -9.33 -8.63 -11.48
C ASN A 37 -8.42 -7.47 -11.94
N ASP A 38 -7.21 -7.33 -11.37
CA ASP A 38 -6.26 -6.29 -11.77
C ASP A 38 -5.23 -6.83 -12.78
N PRO A 39 -5.34 -6.46 -14.05
CA PRO A 39 -4.40 -6.91 -15.09
C PRO A 39 -2.99 -6.32 -14.91
N GLN A 40 -2.81 -5.29 -14.10
CA GLN A 40 -1.50 -4.71 -13.84
C GLN A 40 -0.64 -5.59 -12.92
N LEU A 41 -1.27 -6.46 -12.10
CA LEU A 41 -0.56 -7.35 -11.19
C LEU A 41 0.00 -8.56 -11.92
N ALA A 42 1.16 -8.39 -12.52
CA ALA A 42 1.83 -9.44 -13.29
C ALA A 42 2.44 -10.57 -12.43
N ARG A 43 2.61 -10.36 -11.12
CA ARG A 43 3.36 -11.25 -10.23
C ARG A 43 2.70 -11.34 -8.85
N LEU A 44 2.77 -12.55 -8.28
CA LEU A 44 2.26 -12.82 -6.93
C LEU A 44 3.01 -12.00 -5.87
N GLU A 45 4.31 -11.79 -6.04
CA GLU A 45 5.12 -10.98 -5.14
C GLU A 45 4.66 -9.51 -5.10
N TRP A 46 4.07 -9.00 -6.18
CA TRP A 46 3.49 -7.67 -6.21
C TRP A 46 2.21 -7.59 -5.37
N ALA A 47 1.34 -8.58 -5.48
CA ALA A 47 0.15 -8.69 -4.63
C ALA A 47 0.54 -8.81 -3.15
N ALA A 48 1.54 -9.63 -2.84
CA ALA A 48 2.07 -9.79 -1.49
C ALA A 48 2.62 -8.47 -0.92
N TYR A 49 3.38 -7.73 -1.72
CA TYR A 49 3.88 -6.41 -1.34
C TYR A 49 2.74 -5.42 -1.04
N LEU A 50 1.71 -5.37 -1.89
CA LEU A 50 0.58 -4.47 -1.66
C LEU A 50 -0.16 -4.81 -0.35
N LEU A 51 -0.41 -6.10 -0.06
CA LEU A 51 -1.03 -6.52 1.21
C LEU A 51 -0.14 -6.17 2.42
N GLY A 52 1.17 -6.41 2.31
CA GLY A 52 2.13 -6.06 3.36
C GLY A 52 2.20 -4.55 3.62
N THR A 53 2.20 -3.74 2.56
CA THR A 53 2.14 -2.28 2.64
C THR A 53 0.85 -1.82 3.30
N ILE A 54 -0.31 -2.33 2.86
CA ILE A 54 -1.62 -2.00 3.46
C ILE A 54 -1.59 -2.32 4.96
N ARG A 55 -1.19 -3.54 5.34
CA ARG A 55 -1.11 -3.95 6.73
C ARG A 55 -0.23 -3.02 7.57
N ASN A 56 0.90 -2.60 7.02
CA ASN A 56 1.85 -1.72 7.71
C ASN A 56 1.33 -0.29 7.86
N GLU A 57 0.59 0.23 6.87
CA GLU A 57 0.12 1.63 6.84
C GLU A 57 -1.21 1.84 7.59
N VAL A 58 -2.15 0.90 7.48
CA VAL A 58 -3.50 1.06 8.02
C VAL A 58 -3.83 0.10 9.18
N GLY A 59 -2.91 -0.80 9.53
CA GLY A 59 -3.08 -1.73 10.65
C GLY A 59 -3.87 -3.00 10.30
N SER A 60 -4.31 -3.70 11.36
CA SER A 60 -4.92 -5.03 11.24
C SER A 60 -6.28 -5.04 10.57
N ASP A 61 -7.04 -3.97 10.64
CA ASP A 61 -8.38 -3.92 10.03
C ASP A 61 -8.33 -3.92 8.50
N MET A 62 -7.17 -3.63 7.92
CA MET A 62 -6.97 -3.59 6.46
C MET A 62 -7.94 -2.65 5.72
N LEU A 63 -8.46 -1.64 6.43
CA LEU A 63 -9.38 -0.63 5.89
C LEU A 63 -8.64 0.67 5.56
N PRO A 64 -9.04 1.39 4.49
CA PRO A 64 -8.44 2.67 4.17
C PRO A 64 -8.77 3.70 5.26
N ILE A 65 -7.76 4.41 5.74
CA ILE A 65 -7.88 5.36 6.85
C ILE A 65 -7.64 6.80 6.42
N LYS A 66 -8.14 7.72 7.23
CA LYS A 66 -7.89 9.15 7.16
C LYS A 66 -6.82 9.50 8.20
N GLU A 67 -5.85 10.31 7.79
CA GLU A 67 -4.82 10.82 8.69
C GLU A 67 -5.46 11.55 9.89
N ILE A 68 -4.95 11.28 11.08
CA ILE A 68 -5.40 11.94 12.31
C ILE A 68 -4.66 13.27 12.46
N LYS A 69 -5.43 14.33 12.73
CA LYS A 69 -4.86 15.67 12.98
C LYS A 69 -4.00 15.65 14.24
N ALA A 70 -2.74 16.00 14.08
CA ALA A 70 -1.85 16.16 15.22
C ALA A 70 -2.23 17.37 16.07
N LYS A 71 -1.90 17.33 17.36
CA LYS A 71 -2.11 18.48 18.24
C LYS A 71 -1.32 19.70 17.72
N PRO A 72 -1.92 20.88 17.66
CA PRO A 72 -1.20 22.10 17.32
C PRO A 72 0.07 22.24 18.18
N ASN A 73 1.15 22.72 17.56
CA ASN A 73 2.47 22.88 18.18
C ASN A 73 3.19 21.59 18.61
N SER A 74 2.67 20.39 18.28
CA SER A 74 3.43 19.15 18.41
C SER A 74 4.50 19.06 17.31
N ASP A 75 5.53 18.23 17.52
CA ASP A 75 6.59 18.00 16.53
C ASP A 75 6.04 17.55 15.16
N VAL A 76 5.06 16.66 15.17
CA VAL A 76 4.40 16.19 13.95
C VAL A 76 3.69 17.33 13.24
N TRP A 77 2.97 18.18 13.98
CA TRP A 77 2.29 19.35 13.43
C TRP A 77 3.30 20.33 12.81
N ILE A 78 4.33 20.73 13.57
CA ILE A 78 5.31 21.73 13.13
C ILE A 78 6.11 21.24 11.93
N LYS A 79 6.58 19.99 11.95
CA LYS A 79 7.45 19.45 10.91
C LYS A 79 6.70 19.13 9.60
N TRP A 80 5.46 18.68 9.71
CA TRP A 80 4.74 18.07 8.57
C TRP A 80 3.33 18.64 8.35
N GLN A 81 2.38 18.38 9.26
CA GLN A 81 0.97 18.61 9.02
C GLN A 81 0.56 20.06 8.83
N SER A 82 1.23 21.02 9.50
CA SER A 82 0.95 22.45 9.33
C SER A 82 1.10 22.92 7.88
N LYS A 83 1.92 22.23 7.09
CA LYS A 83 2.20 22.59 5.69
C LYS A 83 1.09 22.22 4.72
N TYR A 84 0.28 21.22 5.04
CA TYR A 84 -0.74 20.70 4.12
C TYR A 84 -2.13 20.52 4.73
N TRP A 85 -2.25 20.48 6.06
CA TRP A 85 -3.54 20.20 6.71
C TRP A 85 -4.64 21.17 6.29
N GLY A 86 -4.33 22.47 6.24
CA GLY A 86 -5.26 23.51 5.84
C GLY A 86 -5.70 23.49 4.38
N THR A 87 -5.02 22.73 3.54
CA THR A 87 -5.38 22.57 2.13
C THR A 87 -6.52 21.57 1.91
N GLY A 88 -6.83 20.74 2.91
CA GLY A 88 -7.79 19.65 2.81
C GLY A 88 -7.25 18.37 2.17
N PHE A 89 -6.00 18.39 1.63
CA PHE A 89 -5.37 17.25 0.95
C PHE A 89 -4.36 16.53 1.87
N TYR A 90 -4.79 16.19 3.07
CA TYR A 90 -4.05 15.37 4.02
C TYR A 90 -4.20 13.88 3.71
N GLY A 91 -3.40 13.03 4.37
CA GLY A 91 -3.29 11.60 4.09
C GLY A 91 -4.61 10.85 4.13
N ARG A 92 -4.91 10.09 3.06
CA ARG A 92 -6.08 9.21 2.97
C ARG A 92 -5.76 7.91 2.27
N GLY A 93 -6.56 6.90 2.58
CA GLY A 93 -6.53 5.61 1.91
C GLY A 93 -5.37 4.72 2.35
N TYR A 94 -5.07 3.71 1.56
CA TYR A 94 -4.02 2.73 1.84
C TYR A 94 -2.60 3.27 1.70
N SER A 95 -2.39 4.26 0.82
CA SER A 95 -1.08 4.87 0.58
C SER A 95 -0.87 6.18 1.34
N GLN A 96 -1.84 6.61 2.15
CA GLN A 96 -1.86 7.92 2.78
C GLN A 96 -1.57 9.04 1.76
N LEU A 97 -2.36 9.03 0.66
CA LEU A 97 -2.22 10.00 -0.42
C LEU A 97 -2.34 11.43 0.12
N THR A 98 -1.32 12.26 -0.07
CA THR A 98 -1.21 13.60 0.50
C THR A 98 -0.83 14.61 -0.58
N GLY A 99 -1.38 15.82 -0.49
CA GLY A 99 -1.07 16.95 -1.38
C GLY A 99 -1.92 16.98 -2.64
N GLU A 100 -2.46 18.17 -2.98
CA GLU A 100 -3.37 18.38 -4.10
C GLU A 100 -2.85 17.84 -5.45
N GLY A 101 -1.54 18.01 -5.70
CA GLY A 101 -0.91 17.52 -6.93
C GLY A 101 -1.07 16.00 -7.12
N ASN A 102 -0.96 15.23 -6.02
CA ASN A 102 -1.15 13.78 -6.06
C ASN A 102 -2.63 13.43 -6.26
N TYR A 103 -3.55 14.11 -5.58
CA TYR A 103 -4.99 13.92 -5.80
C TYR A 103 -5.38 14.22 -7.25
N ARG A 104 -4.86 15.30 -7.82
CA ARG A 104 -5.08 15.66 -9.24
C ARG A 104 -4.49 14.62 -10.18
N GLN A 105 -3.26 14.14 -9.92
CA GLN A 105 -2.60 13.12 -10.74
C GLN A 105 -3.40 11.82 -10.76
N PHE A 106 -3.74 11.27 -9.59
CA PHE A 106 -4.49 10.02 -9.51
C PHE A 106 -5.94 10.17 -9.97
N GLY A 107 -6.56 11.32 -9.71
CA GLY A 107 -7.88 11.63 -10.25
C GLY A 107 -7.92 11.56 -11.77
N LYS A 108 -6.91 12.12 -12.43
CA LYS A 108 -6.76 12.07 -13.90
C LYS A 108 -6.59 10.63 -14.41
N ILE A 109 -5.76 9.83 -13.72
CA ILE A 109 -5.50 8.43 -14.09
C ILE A 109 -6.76 7.56 -13.94
N LEU A 110 -7.53 7.79 -12.87
CA LEU A 110 -8.71 6.98 -12.57
C LEU A 110 -10.02 7.52 -13.20
N GLY A 111 -9.96 8.66 -13.89
CA GLY A 111 -11.15 9.31 -14.44
C GLY A 111 -12.10 9.84 -13.38
N MET A 112 -11.59 10.26 -12.21
CA MET A 112 -12.36 10.71 -11.05
C MET A 112 -11.93 12.13 -10.63
N ASP A 113 -12.85 12.96 -10.16
CA ASP A 113 -12.50 14.26 -9.58
C ASP A 113 -12.14 14.14 -8.08
N LEU A 114 -10.95 13.62 -7.82
CA LEU A 114 -10.43 13.46 -6.45
C LEU A 114 -10.08 14.81 -5.79
N VAL A 115 -9.96 15.89 -6.57
CA VAL A 115 -9.73 17.24 -6.01
C VAL A 115 -11.01 17.79 -5.42
N LYS A 116 -12.13 17.64 -6.12
CA LYS A 116 -13.45 18.04 -5.64
C LYS A 116 -13.97 17.12 -4.52
N SER A 117 -13.65 15.83 -4.60
CA SER A 117 -14.16 14.81 -3.68
C SER A 117 -13.01 13.96 -3.10
N PRO A 118 -12.14 14.54 -2.25
CA PRO A 118 -10.93 13.85 -1.78
C PRO A 118 -11.22 12.62 -0.91
N ASP A 119 -12.38 12.56 -0.27
CA ASP A 119 -12.77 11.40 0.56
C ASP A 119 -13.13 10.15 -0.28
N LEU A 120 -13.23 10.24 -1.62
CA LEU A 120 -13.33 9.06 -2.48
C LEU A 120 -12.13 8.12 -2.32
N VAL A 121 -10.96 8.64 -1.94
CA VAL A 121 -9.75 7.84 -1.67
C VAL A 121 -9.95 6.87 -0.47
N LEU A 122 -10.95 7.09 0.36
CA LEU A 122 -11.32 6.21 1.47
C LEU A 122 -12.19 5.02 1.03
N GLN A 123 -12.70 5.02 -0.20
CA GLN A 123 -13.38 3.85 -0.76
C GLN A 123 -12.33 2.76 -1.04
N PRO A 124 -12.52 1.50 -0.56
CA PRO A 124 -11.52 0.45 -0.68
C PRO A 124 -11.02 0.23 -2.11
N GLU A 125 -11.91 0.22 -3.09
CA GLU A 125 -11.54 0.04 -4.50
C GLU A 125 -10.69 1.20 -5.03
N VAL A 126 -11.05 2.45 -4.69
CA VAL A 126 -10.30 3.63 -5.13
C VAL A 126 -8.93 3.67 -4.46
N GLY A 127 -8.88 3.44 -3.16
CA GLY A 127 -7.62 3.36 -2.39
C GLY A 127 -6.69 2.25 -2.93
N TYR A 128 -7.25 1.08 -3.23
CA TYR A 128 -6.51 -0.02 -3.86
C TYR A 128 -5.95 0.37 -5.23
N LYS A 129 -6.78 0.91 -6.12
CA LYS A 129 -6.35 1.35 -7.47
C LYS A 129 -5.24 2.39 -7.40
N ILE A 130 -5.32 3.33 -6.48
CA ILE A 130 -4.25 4.33 -6.25
C ILE A 130 -2.96 3.63 -5.85
N LEU A 131 -3.00 2.75 -4.84
CA LEU A 131 -1.81 2.05 -4.35
C LEU A 131 -1.21 1.16 -5.44
N ALA A 132 -2.01 0.29 -6.07
CA ALA A 132 -1.55 -0.64 -7.09
C ALA A 132 -0.94 0.08 -8.30
N THR A 133 -1.68 1.03 -8.90
CA THR A 133 -1.20 1.81 -10.04
C THR A 133 0.05 2.62 -9.68
N GLY A 134 0.06 3.24 -8.50
CA GLY A 134 1.20 4.01 -8.01
C GLY A 134 2.47 3.17 -7.85
N CYS A 135 2.34 1.95 -7.34
CA CYS A 135 3.46 1.03 -7.17
C CYS A 135 3.94 0.40 -8.48
N VAL A 136 3.01 0.02 -9.36
CA VAL A 136 3.34 -0.59 -10.66
C VAL A 136 3.98 0.41 -11.60
N GLN A 137 3.43 1.62 -11.69
CA GLN A 137 3.88 2.64 -12.63
C GLN A 137 4.94 3.58 -12.06
N GLY A 138 5.24 3.50 -10.75
CA GLY A 138 6.20 4.39 -10.10
C GLY A 138 5.71 5.83 -10.02
N LEU A 139 4.57 6.06 -9.37
CA LEU A 139 3.95 7.38 -9.30
C LEU A 139 4.13 8.08 -7.95
N PHE A 140 4.68 7.39 -6.94
CA PHE A 140 4.87 7.96 -5.61
C PHE A 140 6.24 8.63 -5.46
N ARG A 141 7.22 7.91 -4.96
CA ARG A 141 8.49 8.50 -4.58
C ARG A 141 9.51 8.56 -5.71
N GLY A 142 10.08 9.75 -5.91
CA GLY A 142 11.20 9.95 -6.85
C GLY A 142 12.53 9.44 -6.30
N ARG A 143 13.40 9.01 -7.21
CA ARG A 143 14.81 8.70 -6.94
C ARG A 143 15.63 9.98 -6.91
N THR A 144 16.68 10.01 -6.11
CA THR A 144 17.73 11.04 -6.21
C THR A 144 18.53 10.85 -7.51
N LYS A 145 19.28 11.90 -7.91
CA LYS A 145 20.22 11.78 -9.05
C LYS A 145 21.24 10.65 -8.83
N ALA A 146 21.75 10.50 -7.60
CA ALA A 146 22.68 9.43 -7.24
C ALA A 146 22.06 8.02 -7.35
N GLN A 147 20.74 7.90 -7.31
CA GLN A 147 19.99 6.66 -7.50
C GLN A 147 19.53 6.46 -8.96
N GLY A 148 20.07 7.23 -9.91
CA GLY A 148 19.76 7.12 -11.33
C GLY A 148 18.56 7.96 -11.79
N GLY A 149 17.96 8.77 -10.93
CA GLY A 149 16.79 9.59 -11.24
C GLY A 149 15.52 8.75 -11.47
N GLY A 150 14.43 9.40 -11.90
CA GLY A 150 13.13 8.75 -12.11
C GLY A 150 12.39 8.44 -10.82
N ARG A 151 11.55 7.40 -10.82
CA ARG A 151 10.76 6.96 -9.66
C ARG A 151 10.91 5.47 -9.43
N PHE A 152 10.76 5.06 -8.18
CA PHE A 152 10.75 3.64 -7.81
C PHE A 152 9.43 2.98 -8.19
N LYS A 153 9.52 1.71 -8.67
CA LYS A 153 8.36 0.87 -9.02
C LYS A 153 8.63 -0.60 -8.65
N LEU A 154 7.59 -1.41 -8.63
CA LEU A 154 7.68 -2.82 -8.20
C LEU A 154 8.73 -3.62 -8.98
N SER A 155 8.84 -3.41 -10.29
CA SER A 155 9.82 -4.11 -11.12
C SER A 155 11.30 -3.77 -10.82
N ASP A 156 11.58 -2.77 -10.00
CA ASP A 156 12.95 -2.48 -9.56
C ASP A 156 13.42 -3.44 -8.44
N PHE A 157 12.48 -4.01 -7.70
CA PHE A 157 12.75 -4.79 -6.49
C PHE A 157 12.22 -6.22 -6.54
N LEU A 158 11.13 -6.46 -7.29
CA LEU A 158 10.40 -7.72 -7.32
C LEU A 158 10.27 -8.20 -8.78
N THR A 159 11.20 -9.07 -9.17
CA THR A 159 11.30 -9.65 -10.52
C THR A 159 11.31 -11.18 -10.45
N ALA A 160 11.50 -11.86 -11.56
CA ALA A 160 11.67 -13.32 -11.58
C ALA A 160 12.90 -13.80 -10.80
N THR A 161 13.95 -12.95 -10.76
CA THR A 161 15.24 -13.30 -10.17
C THR A 161 15.61 -12.49 -8.93
N LYS A 162 14.81 -11.49 -8.60
CA LYS A 162 15.04 -10.60 -7.45
C LYS A 162 13.79 -10.49 -6.59
N LYS A 163 13.95 -10.67 -5.27
CA LYS A 163 12.89 -10.47 -4.29
C LYS A 163 13.45 -9.69 -3.10
N ASP A 164 13.17 -8.38 -3.08
CA ASP A 164 13.69 -7.46 -2.06
C ASP A 164 12.54 -6.58 -1.52
N TYR A 165 11.75 -7.14 -0.61
CA TYR A 165 10.65 -6.43 0.04
C TYR A 165 11.11 -5.27 0.90
N VAL A 166 12.30 -5.36 1.52
CA VAL A 166 12.82 -4.29 2.37
C VAL A 166 13.07 -3.04 1.53
N SER A 167 13.80 -3.18 0.43
CA SER A 167 14.07 -2.05 -0.47
C SER A 167 12.84 -1.59 -1.24
N ALA A 168 11.86 -2.46 -1.48
CA ALA A 168 10.61 -2.13 -2.16
C ALA A 168 9.81 -1.03 -1.41
N ARG A 169 9.94 -0.91 -0.08
CA ARG A 169 9.34 0.20 0.66
C ARG A 169 9.70 1.58 0.10
N GLN A 170 10.83 1.73 -0.59
CA GLN A 170 11.22 2.99 -1.24
C GLN A 170 10.22 3.47 -2.29
N ILE A 171 9.32 2.60 -2.77
CA ILE A 171 8.27 2.97 -3.73
C ILE A 171 7.32 3.99 -3.11
N VAL A 172 6.88 3.76 -1.88
CA VAL A 172 5.90 4.60 -1.17
C VAL A 172 6.57 5.49 -0.13
N ASN A 173 7.51 4.93 0.65
CA ASN A 173 8.12 5.56 1.81
C ASN A 173 9.65 5.52 1.78
N GLY A 174 10.29 6.18 2.76
CA GLY A 174 11.74 6.07 2.96
C GLY A 174 12.13 4.82 3.73
N ILE A 175 13.44 4.46 3.65
CA ILE A 175 14.04 3.35 4.39
C ILE A 175 15.24 3.77 5.23
N SER A 176 15.49 5.06 5.44
CA SER A 176 16.63 5.54 6.21
C SER A 176 16.26 5.83 7.68
N GLY A 177 17.22 5.65 8.59
CA GLY A 177 17.04 5.91 10.01
C GLY A 177 15.91 5.07 10.63
N ALA A 178 15.02 5.69 11.41
CA ALA A 178 13.89 5.02 12.05
C ALA A 178 12.92 4.34 11.05
N ALA A 179 12.87 4.83 9.81
CA ALA A 179 12.02 4.23 8.76
C ALA A 179 12.49 2.82 8.34
N PHE A 180 13.73 2.44 8.65
CA PHE A 180 14.24 1.09 8.37
C PHE A 180 13.51 0.01 9.16
N GLN A 181 13.15 0.27 10.41
CA GLN A 181 12.36 -0.68 11.22
C GLN A 181 10.96 -0.90 10.61
N HIS A 182 10.35 0.14 10.05
CA HIS A 182 9.11 0.01 9.31
C HIS A 182 9.28 -0.80 8.03
N ALA A 183 10.44 -0.67 7.34
CA ALA A 183 10.73 -1.47 6.14
C ALA A 183 10.88 -2.96 6.47
N LEU A 184 11.54 -3.30 7.57
CA LEU A 184 11.66 -4.69 8.02
C LEU A 184 10.30 -5.28 8.38
N ARG A 185 9.46 -4.53 9.09
CA ARG A 185 8.10 -4.96 9.46
C ARG A 185 7.21 -5.20 8.23
N GLU A 186 7.23 -4.25 7.29
CA GLU A 186 6.46 -4.35 6.03
C GLU A 186 6.92 -5.55 5.19
N ALA A 187 8.24 -5.78 5.09
CA ALA A 187 8.81 -6.93 4.41
C ALA A 187 8.40 -8.26 5.10
N GLY A 188 8.32 -8.26 6.43
CA GLY A 188 7.81 -9.40 7.19
C GLY A 188 6.35 -9.70 6.85
N TYR A 189 5.48 -8.70 6.82
CA TYR A 189 4.10 -8.87 6.38
C TYR A 189 4.00 -9.34 4.94
N SER A 190 4.77 -8.73 4.02
CA SER A 190 4.79 -9.11 2.61
C SER A 190 5.19 -10.58 2.44
N SER A 191 6.18 -11.07 3.18
CA SER A 191 6.61 -12.47 3.13
C SER A 191 5.52 -13.43 3.63
N LYS A 192 4.82 -13.08 4.71
CA LYS A 192 3.69 -13.86 5.23
C LYS A 192 2.54 -13.92 4.24
N TYR A 193 2.15 -12.79 3.68
CA TYR A 193 1.12 -12.75 2.64
C TYR A 193 1.54 -13.47 1.36
N GLU A 194 2.83 -13.44 1.00
CA GLU A 194 3.33 -14.24 -0.13
C GLU A 194 3.09 -15.74 0.10
N ALA A 195 3.36 -16.25 1.31
CA ALA A 195 3.09 -17.64 1.64
C ALA A 195 1.60 -17.96 1.51
N CYS A 196 0.72 -17.11 2.05
CA CYS A 196 -0.74 -17.27 1.93
C CYS A 196 -1.20 -17.29 0.46
N LEU A 197 -0.72 -16.35 -0.35
CA LEU A 197 -1.08 -16.27 -1.76
C LEU A 197 -0.56 -17.45 -2.58
N ARG A 198 0.65 -17.96 -2.27
CA ARG A 198 1.20 -19.16 -2.93
C ARG A 198 0.40 -20.41 -2.60
N ALA A 199 0.06 -20.61 -1.33
CA ALA A 199 -0.78 -21.75 -0.91
C ALA A 199 -2.17 -21.71 -1.57
N ALA A 200 -2.71 -20.51 -1.75
CA ALA A 200 -4.03 -20.25 -2.30
C ALA A 200 -4.09 -20.20 -3.84
N SER A 201 -2.96 -20.10 -4.54
CA SER A 201 -2.95 -19.93 -6.00
C SER A 201 -3.65 -21.10 -6.71
N VAL A 202 -4.62 -20.75 -7.56
CA VAL A 202 -5.31 -21.70 -8.44
C VAL A 202 -4.74 -21.57 -9.84
N ASN A 203 -4.28 -22.70 -10.40
CA ASN A 203 -3.76 -22.77 -11.77
C ASN A 203 -4.86 -22.57 -12.80
#